data_d0d376529cfd45bedb15850d770cf36c
#
_entry.id   d0d376529cfd45bedb15850d770cf36c
#
_cell.length_a   1.000
_cell.length_b   1.000
_cell.length_c   1.000
_cell.angle_alpha   90.00
_cell.angle_beta   90.00
_cell.angle_gamma   90.00
#
_symmetry.space_group_name_H-M   'P 1'
#
loop_
_entity.id
_entity.type
_entity.pdbx_description
1 polymer ?
#
loop_
_entity_poly.entity_id
_entity_poly.type
_entity_poly.pdbx_seq_one_letter_code
_entity_poly.pdbx_strand_id
1 'polypeptide(L)'
;MKQIDLKDQYFGTEIEMTGISRYDAAVAIGRMFGTEPYHIRSYDSWCVKDSDGKTWKFSRDSSIDCERLANGTVIDADGDYSTEMVSPKLEYSEMGKLQEVVRCVKNAGAFVNSSCGMHVHVDASNHTPRSNTSEKP
;
A
#
# COMPACT_ATOMS: atom_id res chain seq x y z
N MET A 1 10.79 -30.07 -15.02
CA MET A 1 9.79 -29.04 -14.72
C MET A 1 10.41 -27.68 -14.73
N LYS A 2 9.72 -26.77 -15.34
CA LYS A 2 10.25 -25.42 -15.43
C LYS A 2 10.01 -24.66 -14.15
N GLN A 3 11.03 -24.02 -13.65
CA GLN A 3 10.93 -23.24 -12.46
C GLN A 3 10.65 -21.78 -12.81
N ILE A 4 9.74 -21.17 -12.08
CA ILE A 4 9.40 -19.78 -12.32
C ILE A 4 10.40 -18.92 -11.60
N ASP A 5 11.04 -18.03 -12.33
CA ASP A 5 11.93 -17.05 -11.76
C ASP A 5 11.11 -16.01 -11.01
N LEU A 6 11.62 -15.53 -9.88
CA LEU A 6 10.91 -14.54 -9.08
C LEU A 6 10.59 -13.28 -9.90
N LYS A 7 11.47 -12.86 -10.76
CA LYS A 7 11.23 -11.65 -11.57
C LYS A 7 10.14 -11.83 -12.61
N ASP A 8 9.67 -13.06 -12.84
CA ASP A 8 8.56 -13.33 -13.75
C ASP A 8 7.21 -13.34 -13.04
N GLN A 9 7.20 -13.04 -11.75
CA GLN A 9 5.99 -13.05 -10.96
C GLN A 9 5.54 -11.63 -10.65
N TYR A 10 4.26 -11.52 -10.37
CA TYR A 10 3.67 -10.27 -9.89
C TYR A 10 3.40 -10.38 -8.41
N PHE A 11 3.38 -9.25 -7.76
CA PHE A 11 3.03 -9.22 -6.34
C PHE A 11 2.28 -7.95 -6.03
N GLY A 12 1.55 -7.96 -4.91
CA GLY A 12 0.91 -6.79 -4.37
C GLY A 12 1.17 -6.74 -2.87
N THR A 13 1.09 -5.56 -2.29
CA THR A 13 1.28 -5.39 -0.87
C THR A 13 0.13 -4.62 -0.25
N GLU A 14 -0.16 -4.95 1.01
CA GLU A 14 -1.04 -4.18 1.88
C GLU A 14 -0.24 -3.85 3.11
N ILE A 15 0.01 -2.57 3.34
CA ILE A 15 0.85 -2.12 4.46
C ILE A 15 0.00 -1.23 5.34
N GLU A 16 -0.20 -1.65 6.60
CA GLU A 16 -0.96 -0.87 7.57
C GLU A 16 -0.05 0.12 8.26
N MET A 17 -0.55 1.32 8.46
CA MET A 17 0.21 2.40 9.07
C MET A 17 -0.72 3.36 9.77
N THR A 18 -0.15 4.19 10.61
CA THR A 18 -0.84 5.28 11.28
C THR A 18 0.07 6.50 11.24
N GLY A 19 -0.28 7.56 11.95
CA GLY A 19 0.53 8.79 11.95
C GLY A 19 0.25 9.71 10.78
N ILE A 20 -0.48 9.24 9.77
CA ILE A 20 -0.82 10.02 8.58
C ILE A 20 -2.23 9.64 8.18
N SER A 21 -3.00 10.61 7.68
CA SER A 21 -4.33 10.31 7.17
C SER A 21 -4.26 9.73 5.77
N ARG A 22 -5.31 9.03 5.37
CA ARG A 22 -5.41 8.47 4.02
C ARG A 22 -5.25 9.56 2.96
N TYR A 23 -5.88 10.71 3.18
CA TYR A 23 -5.78 11.83 2.26
C TYR A 23 -4.33 12.34 2.15
N ASP A 24 -3.69 12.57 3.30
CA ASP A 24 -2.34 13.12 3.29
C ASP A 24 -1.35 12.14 2.66
N ALA A 25 -1.55 10.85 2.87
CA ALA A 25 -0.72 9.84 2.24
C ALA A 25 -0.88 9.89 0.71
N ALA A 26 -2.12 9.97 0.23
CA ALA A 26 -2.37 10.04 -1.21
C ALA A 26 -1.79 11.31 -1.81
N VAL A 27 -1.89 12.45 -1.09
CA VAL A 27 -1.31 13.70 -1.55
C VAL A 27 0.21 13.58 -1.67
N ALA A 28 0.86 12.99 -0.67
CA ALA A 28 2.31 12.83 -0.70
C ALA A 28 2.77 12.01 -1.90
N ILE A 29 2.08 10.90 -2.17
CA ILE A 29 2.41 10.06 -3.31
C ILE A 29 2.11 10.78 -4.62
N GLY A 30 0.99 11.52 -4.68
CA GLY A 30 0.67 12.29 -5.86
C GLY A 30 1.74 13.32 -6.19
N ARG A 31 2.29 13.99 -5.17
CA ARG A 31 3.37 14.95 -5.39
C ARG A 31 4.62 14.26 -5.95
N MET A 32 4.91 13.07 -5.46
CA MET A 32 6.08 12.33 -5.94
C MET A 32 5.93 11.94 -7.41
N PHE A 33 4.72 11.55 -7.83
CA PHE A 33 4.49 11.08 -9.20
C PHE A 33 3.92 12.16 -10.12
N GLY A 34 3.58 13.33 -9.60
CA GLY A 34 3.00 14.40 -10.42
C GLY A 34 1.56 14.14 -10.79
N THR A 35 0.80 13.46 -9.95
CA THR A 35 -0.60 13.13 -10.20
C THR A 35 -1.48 13.63 -9.05
N GLU A 36 -2.79 13.65 -9.29
CA GLU A 36 -3.75 14.13 -8.31
C GLU A 36 -4.48 12.97 -7.65
N PRO A 37 -4.61 12.98 -6.33
CA PRO A 37 -5.41 11.97 -5.67
C PRO A 37 -6.90 12.17 -5.93
N TYR A 38 -7.66 11.10 -5.82
CA TYR A 38 -9.11 11.18 -5.93
C TYR A 38 -9.76 10.30 -4.87
N HIS A 39 -10.97 10.69 -4.48
CA HIS A 39 -11.67 10.08 -3.34
C HIS A 39 -12.71 9.07 -3.82
N ILE A 40 -12.73 7.91 -3.22
CA ILE A 40 -13.79 6.92 -3.42
C ILE A 40 -14.67 6.95 -2.18
N ARG A 41 -15.80 7.65 -2.30
CA ARG A 41 -16.64 7.96 -1.15
C ARG A 41 -17.22 6.74 -0.46
N SER A 42 -17.63 5.75 -1.23
CA SER A 42 -18.35 4.60 -0.66
C SER A 42 -17.52 3.85 0.36
N TYR A 43 -16.19 3.92 0.26
CA TYR A 43 -15.30 3.24 1.18
C TYR A 43 -14.36 4.20 1.91
N ASP A 44 -14.57 5.50 1.72
CA ASP A 44 -13.69 6.53 2.29
C ASP A 44 -12.21 6.23 2.00
N SER A 45 -11.95 5.82 0.79
CA SER A 45 -10.60 5.53 0.32
C SER A 45 -10.10 6.64 -0.57
N TRP A 46 -8.80 6.84 -0.55
CA TRP A 46 -8.13 7.78 -1.45
C TRP A 46 -7.22 7.01 -2.38
N CYS A 47 -7.26 7.36 -3.66
CA CYS A 47 -6.47 6.70 -4.68
C CYS A 47 -5.60 7.71 -5.40
N VAL A 48 -4.48 7.24 -5.91
CA VAL A 48 -3.56 8.09 -6.65
C VAL A 48 -2.83 7.20 -7.67
N LYS A 49 -2.56 7.75 -8.84
CA LYS A 49 -1.88 6.99 -9.88
C LYS A 49 -0.40 7.28 -9.87
N ASP A 50 0.40 6.27 -10.20
CA ASP A 50 1.83 6.46 -10.37
C ASP A 50 2.16 6.85 -11.81
N SER A 51 3.45 6.95 -12.12
CA SER A 51 3.90 7.39 -13.45
C SER A 51 3.52 6.40 -14.56
N ASP A 52 3.23 5.16 -14.21
CA ASP A 52 2.82 4.14 -15.18
C ASP A 52 1.30 4.00 -15.25
N GLY A 53 0.56 4.86 -14.55
CA GLY A 53 -0.89 4.82 -14.54
C GLY A 53 -1.48 3.77 -13.62
N LYS A 54 -0.67 3.13 -12.79
CA LYS A 54 -1.16 2.15 -11.83
C LYS A 54 -1.70 2.86 -10.61
N THR A 55 -2.72 2.29 -9.98
CA THR A 55 -3.42 2.92 -8.87
C THR A 55 -2.93 2.41 -7.52
N TRP A 56 -2.54 3.34 -6.66
CA TRP A 56 -2.23 3.10 -5.26
C TRP A 56 -3.43 3.55 -4.44
N LYS A 57 -3.88 2.72 -3.51
CA LYS A 57 -5.09 3.01 -2.75
C LYS A 57 -4.78 3.06 -1.26
N PHE A 58 -5.39 4.03 -0.59
CA PHE A 58 -5.27 4.19 0.86
C PHE A 58 -6.66 3.99 1.46
N SER A 59 -6.83 2.89 2.18
CA SER A 59 -8.11 2.46 2.72
C SER A 59 -8.10 2.50 4.23
N ARG A 60 -9.29 2.44 4.82
CA ARG A 60 -9.43 2.37 6.26
C ARG A 60 -9.41 0.91 6.69
N ASP A 61 -8.74 0.64 7.82
CA ASP A 61 -8.74 -0.67 8.44
C ASP A 61 -8.99 -0.48 9.93
N SER A 62 -10.13 -0.95 10.41
CA SER A 62 -10.54 -0.71 11.80
C SER A 62 -9.68 -1.43 12.82
N SER A 63 -8.83 -2.36 12.40
CA SER A 63 -7.93 -3.05 13.33
C SER A 63 -6.72 -2.21 13.71
N ILE A 64 -6.48 -1.08 13.03
CA ILE A 64 -5.34 -0.21 13.34
C ILE A 64 -5.67 0.65 14.55
N ASP A 65 -4.78 0.63 15.55
CA ASP A 65 -4.84 1.56 16.67
C ASP A 65 -4.27 2.89 16.19
N CYS A 66 -5.14 3.86 15.95
CA CYS A 66 -4.76 5.11 15.33
C CYS A 66 -4.00 6.00 16.30
N GLU A 67 -2.86 6.53 15.85
CA GLU A 67 -1.99 7.40 16.62
C GLU A 67 -1.43 8.49 15.73
N ARG A 68 -0.96 9.56 16.35
CA ARG A 68 -0.27 10.62 15.64
C ARG A 68 0.76 11.27 16.54
N LEU A 69 1.67 12.01 15.95
CA LEU A 69 2.64 12.78 16.72
C LEU A 69 2.07 14.16 17.03
N ALA A 70 2.21 14.56 18.29
CA ALA A 70 1.87 15.89 18.74
C ALA A 70 3.04 16.40 19.57
N ASN A 71 3.75 17.40 19.08
CA ASN A 71 4.91 17.97 19.76
C ASN A 71 5.95 16.91 20.13
N GLY A 72 6.19 15.96 19.20
CA GLY A 72 7.16 14.91 19.40
C GLY A 72 6.68 13.74 20.24
N THR A 73 5.43 13.76 20.70
CA THR A 73 4.86 12.70 21.52
C THR A 73 3.78 11.97 20.74
N VAL A 74 3.79 10.65 20.80
CA VAL A 74 2.76 9.83 20.17
C VAL A 74 1.51 9.88 21.06
N ILE A 75 0.39 10.26 20.46
CA ILE A 75 -0.90 10.32 21.16
C ILE A 75 -1.95 9.57 20.34
N ASP A 76 -3.06 9.24 21.00
CA ASP A 76 -4.19 8.60 20.30
C ASP A 76 -4.77 9.54 19.25
N ALA A 77 -5.24 8.98 18.16
CA ALA A 77 -5.83 9.74 17.07
C ALA A 77 -7.15 9.09 16.64
N ASP A 78 -7.92 9.82 15.86
CA ASP A 78 -9.20 9.29 15.36
C ASP A 78 -8.99 8.41 14.12
N GLY A 79 -10.10 7.92 13.57
CA GLY A 79 -10.07 6.97 12.46
C GLY A 79 -9.52 7.53 11.16
N ASP A 80 -9.32 8.83 11.04
CA ASP A 80 -8.67 9.39 9.86
C ASP A 80 -7.22 8.91 9.75
N TYR A 81 -6.62 8.50 10.85
CA TYR A 81 -5.24 8.01 10.89
C TYR A 81 -5.16 6.49 10.75
N SER A 82 -6.24 5.85 10.33
CA SER A 82 -6.24 4.45 9.94
C SER A 82 -5.92 4.38 8.45
N THR A 83 -4.74 3.92 8.11
CA THR A 83 -4.29 3.96 6.72
C THR A 83 -3.68 2.63 6.32
N GLU A 84 -4.35 1.95 5.41
CA GLU A 84 -3.82 0.75 4.80
C GLU A 84 -3.46 1.09 3.36
N MET A 85 -2.18 1.00 3.03
CA MET A 85 -1.71 1.28 1.67
C MET A 85 -1.76 0.00 0.86
N VAL A 86 -2.58 0.00 -0.19
CA VAL A 86 -2.73 -1.13 -1.10
C VAL A 86 -2.02 -0.77 -2.39
N SER A 87 -0.96 -1.52 -2.71
CA SER A 87 -0.24 -1.28 -3.95
C SER A 87 -1.01 -1.85 -5.14
N PRO A 88 -0.73 -1.37 -6.35
CA PRO A 88 -1.18 -2.09 -7.53
C PRO A 88 -0.40 -3.40 -7.67
N LYS A 89 -0.78 -4.22 -8.65
CA LYS A 89 0.01 -5.38 -9.00
C LYS A 89 1.33 -4.91 -9.58
N LEU A 90 2.43 -5.35 -8.98
CA LEU A 90 3.78 -4.92 -9.32
C LEU A 90 4.59 -6.07 -9.85
N GLU A 91 5.52 -5.77 -10.75
CA GLU A 91 6.53 -6.71 -11.18
C GLU A 91 7.74 -6.59 -10.26
N TYR A 92 8.56 -7.63 -10.25
CA TYR A 92 9.77 -7.61 -9.41
C TYR A 92 10.66 -6.40 -9.71
N SER A 93 10.74 -6.00 -10.97
CA SER A 93 11.54 -4.83 -11.37
C SER A 93 11.02 -3.53 -10.78
N GLU A 94 9.79 -3.52 -10.24
CA GLU A 94 9.21 -2.34 -9.62
C GLU A 94 9.40 -2.30 -8.10
N MET A 95 10.21 -3.20 -7.56
CA MET A 95 10.49 -3.21 -6.12
C MET A 95 11.06 -1.88 -5.65
N GLY A 96 11.91 -1.26 -6.46
CA GLY A 96 12.46 0.06 -6.13
C GLY A 96 11.38 1.13 -6.03
N LYS A 97 10.37 1.06 -6.90
CA LYS A 97 9.23 1.99 -6.83
C LYS A 97 8.48 1.80 -5.51
N LEU A 98 8.22 0.56 -5.12
CA LEU A 98 7.55 0.29 -3.84
C LEU A 98 8.33 0.89 -2.68
N GLN A 99 9.64 0.71 -2.69
CA GLN A 99 10.49 1.24 -1.62
C GLN A 99 10.45 2.76 -1.58
N GLU A 100 10.40 3.41 -2.73
CA GLU A 100 10.30 4.87 -2.78
C GLU A 100 8.96 5.35 -2.25
N VAL A 101 7.88 4.65 -2.58
CA VAL A 101 6.55 4.98 -2.08
C VAL A 101 6.51 4.85 -0.55
N VAL A 102 7.07 3.77 -0.03
CA VAL A 102 7.12 3.57 1.44
C VAL A 102 7.91 4.69 2.10
N ARG A 103 9.06 5.06 1.55
CA ARG A 103 9.84 6.17 2.10
C ARG A 103 9.08 7.49 2.04
N CYS A 104 8.35 7.70 0.96
CA CYS A 104 7.58 8.92 0.78
C CYS A 104 6.52 9.08 1.87
N VAL A 105 5.73 8.05 2.14
CA VAL A 105 4.70 8.14 3.17
C VAL A 105 5.32 8.24 4.56
N LYS A 106 6.45 7.56 4.78
CA LYS A 106 7.15 7.66 6.05
C LYS A 106 7.64 9.08 6.30
N ASN A 107 8.22 9.71 5.27
CA ASN A 107 8.69 11.08 5.39
C ASN A 107 7.55 12.06 5.57
N ALA A 108 6.36 11.71 5.13
CA ALA A 108 5.17 12.55 5.31
C ALA A 108 4.51 12.36 6.67
N GLY A 109 5.00 11.44 7.51
CA GLY A 109 4.52 11.28 8.87
C GLY A 109 4.05 9.89 9.24
N ALA A 110 3.99 8.96 8.31
CA ALA A 110 3.51 7.62 8.60
C ALA A 110 4.47 6.86 9.51
N PHE A 111 3.90 6.07 10.42
CA PHE A 111 4.68 5.14 11.21
C PHE A 111 3.82 3.92 11.52
N VAL A 112 4.42 2.90 12.11
CA VAL A 112 3.71 1.67 12.45
C VAL A 112 3.76 1.45 13.95
N ASN A 113 2.77 0.71 14.46
CA ASN A 113 2.75 0.26 15.85
C ASN A 113 2.40 -1.22 15.86
N SER A 114 2.18 -1.79 17.05
CA SER A 114 1.96 -3.22 17.17
C SER A 114 0.66 -3.70 16.52
N SER A 115 -0.27 -2.79 16.25
CA SER A 115 -1.52 -3.16 15.57
C SER A 115 -1.37 -3.22 14.05
N CYS A 116 -0.25 -2.76 13.50
CA CYS A 116 -0.04 -2.67 12.06
C CYS A 116 0.66 -3.91 11.54
N GLY A 117 0.22 -4.39 10.39
CA GLY A 117 0.82 -5.52 9.74
C GLY A 117 1.15 -5.22 8.29
N MET A 118 1.79 -6.18 7.64
CA MET A 118 2.08 -6.10 6.23
C MET A 118 1.77 -7.44 5.60
N HIS A 119 1.06 -7.42 4.47
CA HIS A 119 0.74 -8.63 3.72
C HIS A 119 1.31 -8.51 2.32
N VAL A 120 1.89 -9.59 1.83
CA VAL A 120 2.40 -9.66 0.46
C VAL A 120 1.65 -10.78 -0.23
N HIS A 121 1.05 -10.45 -1.38
CA HIS A 121 0.33 -11.40 -2.20
C HIS A 121 1.14 -11.65 -3.45
N VAL A 122 1.47 -12.91 -3.72
CA VAL A 122 2.22 -13.26 -4.91
C VAL A 122 1.24 -13.83 -5.92
N ASP A 123 1.28 -13.28 -7.12
CA ASP A 123 0.42 -13.71 -8.22
C ASP A 123 1.30 -14.32 -9.29
N ALA A 124 1.16 -15.61 -9.48
CA ALA A 124 1.93 -16.34 -10.47
C ALA A 124 1.13 -16.56 -11.75
N SER A 125 0.36 -15.56 -12.15
CA SER A 125 -0.53 -15.68 -13.30
C SER A 125 0.20 -15.95 -14.61
N ASN A 126 1.50 -15.68 -14.67
CA ASN A 126 2.30 -16.02 -15.83
C ASN A 126 2.81 -17.46 -15.82
N HIS A 127 2.46 -18.23 -14.80
CA HIS A 127 2.71 -19.67 -14.79
C HIS A 127 1.75 -20.36 -15.74
N THR A 128 2.11 -21.56 -16.11
CA THR A 128 1.19 -22.42 -16.83
C THR A 128 -0.05 -22.62 -16.01
N PRO A 129 -1.16 -22.42 -16.60
CA PRO A 129 -2.36 -22.45 -15.80
C PRO A 129 -2.74 -23.80 -15.38
N ARG A 130 -2.37 -24.72 -15.27
CA ARG A 130 -2.86 -25.82 -14.77
C ARG A 130 -3.20 -25.72 -13.49
N SER A 131 -3.42 -25.57 -13.36
CA SER A 131 -3.75 -25.30 -12.50
C SER A 131 -3.94 -25.06 -11.67
N ASN A 132 -3.98 -25.08 -11.53
CA ASN A 132 -4.13 -24.85 -10.73
C ASN A 132 -4.63 -24.56 -10.01
N THR A 133 -4.88 -24.71 -10.09
CA THR A 133 -5.45 -24.24 -9.60
C THR A 133 -6.01 -24.46 -8.66
N SER A 134 -6.11 -25.06 -8.58
CA SER A 134 -6.75 -25.46 -7.62
C SER A 134 -6.03 -25.71 -6.53
N GLU A 135 -5.25 -25.80 -6.51
CA GLU A 135 -4.64 -25.97 -5.54
C GLU A 135 -4.50 -24.95 -4.83
N LYS A 136 -4.92 -24.50 -4.80
CA LYS A 136 -4.80 -23.55 -4.15
C LYS A 136 -5.13 -23.50 -3.19
N PRO A 137 -4.84 -23.37 -2.68
CA PRO A 137 -4.93 -23.37 -1.41
C PRO A 137 -5.59 -22.60 -0.63
#